data_c84d41613cc1feaa5108a5f1e42309a6
#
_entry.id   c84d41613cc1feaa5108a5f1e42309a6
#
_cell.length_a   1.000
_cell.length_b   1.000
_cell.length_c   1.000
_cell.angle_alpha   90.00
_cell.angle_beta   90.00
_cell.angle_gamma   90.00
#
_symmetry.space_group_name_H-M   'P 1'
#
loop_
_entity.id
_entity.type
_entity.pdbx_description
1 polymer ?
#
loop_
_entity_poly.entity_id
_entity_poly.type
_entity_poly.pdbx_seq_one_letter_code
_entity_poly.pdbx_strand_id
1 'polypeptide(L)'
;MAAALAGGLHGIERGLTPPPAVRTNAYVLPNELAPRLPRTLDEAIERFAASEIAREWLGDEFVDDYATMRRWEVECARAAVTEWERERYFDAL
;
A
#
# COMPACT_ATOMS: atom_id res chain seq x y z
N MET A 1 4.65 -6.14 -10.57
CA MET A 1 5.04 -5.66 -11.92
C MET A 1 3.90 -4.98 -12.66
N ALA A 2 2.70 -5.54 -12.72
CA ALA A 2 1.54 -4.92 -13.42
C ALA A 2 1.24 -3.48 -12.95
N ALA A 3 1.21 -3.22 -11.63
CA ALA A 3 0.97 -1.88 -11.09
C ALA A 3 2.05 -0.86 -11.48
N ALA A 4 3.32 -1.26 -11.54
CA ALA A 4 4.40 -0.38 -11.98
C ALA A 4 4.28 -0.02 -13.46
N LEU A 5 3.91 -1.01 -14.30
CA LEU A 5 3.65 -0.79 -15.72
C LEU A 5 2.44 0.12 -15.93
N ALA A 6 1.32 -0.16 -15.25
CA ALA A 6 0.12 0.67 -15.29
C ALA A 6 0.39 2.12 -14.88
N GLY A 7 1.14 2.33 -13.78
CA GLY A 7 1.53 3.66 -13.34
C GLY A 7 2.43 4.40 -14.35
N GLY A 8 3.37 3.69 -14.97
CA GLY A 8 4.22 4.26 -16.03
C GLY A 8 3.42 4.66 -17.27
N LEU A 9 2.54 3.80 -17.77
CA LEU A 9 1.68 4.08 -18.91
C LEU A 9 0.70 5.22 -18.61
N HIS A 10 0.10 5.25 -17.42
CA HIS A 10 -0.75 6.35 -16.98
C HIS A 10 0.00 7.69 -17.00
N GLY A 11 1.24 7.69 -16.47
CA GLY A 11 2.08 8.90 -16.48
C GLY A 11 2.38 9.41 -17.89
N ILE A 12 2.65 8.52 -18.84
CA ILE A 12 2.89 8.86 -20.26
C ILE A 12 1.61 9.39 -20.89
N GLU A 13 0.49 8.70 -20.73
CA GLU A 13 -0.79 9.08 -21.33
C GLU A 13 -1.29 10.44 -20.83
N ARG A 14 -1.09 10.74 -19.55
CA ARG A 14 -1.48 12.00 -18.91
C ARG A 14 -0.43 13.11 -19.04
N GLY A 15 0.75 12.81 -19.62
CA GLY A 15 1.85 13.77 -19.74
C GLY A 15 2.36 14.26 -18.38
N LEU A 16 2.38 13.41 -17.36
CA LEU A 16 2.77 13.79 -16.01
C LEU A 16 4.27 14.10 -15.97
N THR A 17 4.61 15.21 -15.31
CA THR A 17 6.01 15.58 -15.07
C THR A 17 6.43 15.09 -13.68
N PRO A 18 7.56 14.36 -13.55
CA PRO A 18 8.08 13.98 -12.25
C PRO A 18 8.40 15.19 -11.37
N PRO A 19 8.31 15.08 -10.04
CA PRO A 19 8.75 16.14 -9.15
C PRO A 19 10.25 16.40 -9.31
N PRO A 20 10.76 17.58 -8.89
CA PRO A 20 12.17 17.91 -8.95
C PRO A 20 13.05 16.85 -8.25
N ALA A 21 14.24 16.61 -8.79
CA ALA A 21 15.18 15.67 -8.20
C ALA A 21 15.58 16.11 -6.79
N VAL A 22 15.47 15.18 -5.84
CA VAL A 22 15.91 15.39 -4.45
C VAL A 22 17.39 15.07 -4.32
N ARG A 23 18.17 16.04 -3.81
CA ARG A 23 19.62 15.90 -3.59
C ARG A 23 19.99 15.79 -2.10
N THR A 24 19.02 15.65 -1.24
CA THR A 24 19.20 15.54 0.22
C THR A 24 18.75 14.17 0.71
N ASN A 25 18.94 13.91 2.01
CA ASN A 25 18.45 12.67 2.62
C ASN A 25 16.91 12.62 2.54
N ALA A 26 16.38 11.62 1.82
CA ALA A 26 14.93 11.45 1.62
C ALA A 26 14.17 11.21 2.93
N TYR A 27 14.81 10.71 3.99
CA TYR A 27 14.16 10.45 5.28
C TYR A 27 13.77 11.73 6.05
N VAL A 28 14.36 12.87 5.71
CA VAL A 28 14.07 14.16 6.34
C VAL A 28 13.19 15.07 5.50
N LEU A 29 12.66 14.57 4.39
CA LEU A 29 11.77 15.35 3.53
C LEU A 29 10.40 15.57 4.19
N PRO A 30 9.82 16.77 4.05
CA PRO A 30 8.46 17.02 4.48
C PRO A 30 7.45 16.17 3.68
N ASN A 31 6.35 15.78 4.32
CA ASN A 31 5.33 14.90 3.73
C ASN A 31 4.68 15.48 2.46
N GLU A 32 4.67 16.81 2.31
CA GLU A 32 4.14 17.51 1.14
C GLU A 32 4.99 17.23 -0.11
N LEU A 33 6.30 17.04 0.05
CA LEU A 33 7.23 16.74 -1.04
C LEU A 33 7.40 15.24 -1.28
N ALA A 34 7.24 14.42 -0.25
CA ALA A 34 7.37 12.98 -0.30
C ALA A 34 6.30 12.29 0.54
N PRO A 35 5.08 12.11 0.01
CA PRO A 35 4.02 11.39 0.71
C PRO A 35 4.50 10.01 1.15
N ARG A 36 4.23 9.66 2.40
CA ARG A 36 4.65 8.38 2.96
C ARG A 36 3.86 7.23 2.34
N LEU A 37 4.56 6.14 2.11
CA LEU A 37 3.93 4.86 1.78
C LEU A 37 3.07 4.37 2.96
N PRO A 38 2.02 3.56 2.69
CA PRO A 38 1.26 2.92 3.76
C PRO A 38 2.17 2.13 4.69
N ARG A 39 1.87 2.18 5.98
CA ARG A 39 2.65 1.47 7.01
C ARG A 39 2.10 0.09 7.31
N THR A 40 0.84 -0.12 7.02
CA THR A 40 0.14 -1.38 7.27
C THR A 40 -0.52 -1.87 6.00
N LEU A 41 -0.84 -3.17 5.98
CA LEU A 41 -1.59 -3.75 4.87
C LEU A 41 -3.01 -3.15 4.78
N ASP A 42 -3.65 -2.85 5.90
CA ASP A 42 -4.95 -2.16 5.92
C ASP A 42 -4.92 -0.83 5.16
N GLU A 43 -3.97 0.04 5.53
CA GLU A 43 -3.81 1.33 4.84
C GLU A 43 -3.55 1.17 3.34
N ALA A 44 -2.75 0.18 2.97
CA ALA A 44 -2.45 -0.11 1.57
C ALA A 44 -3.69 -0.59 0.80
N ILE A 45 -4.50 -1.46 1.42
CA ILE A 45 -5.76 -1.97 0.84
C ILE A 45 -6.73 -0.82 0.60
N GLU A 46 -6.95 0.04 1.59
CA GLU A 46 -7.90 1.14 1.45
C GLU A 46 -7.46 2.14 0.37
N ARG A 47 -6.16 2.46 0.30
CA ARG A 47 -5.64 3.31 -0.78
C ARG A 47 -5.78 2.66 -2.16
N PHE A 48 -5.53 1.36 -2.27
CA PHE A 48 -5.67 0.62 -3.52
C PHE A 48 -7.13 0.56 -3.97
N ALA A 49 -8.04 0.20 -3.06
CA ALA A 49 -9.48 0.10 -3.34
C ALA A 49 -10.11 1.45 -3.77
N ALA A 50 -9.62 2.56 -3.20
CA ALA A 50 -10.07 3.90 -3.52
C ALA A 50 -9.35 4.54 -4.73
N SER A 51 -8.35 3.87 -5.32
CA SER A 51 -7.55 4.43 -6.41
C SER A 51 -8.30 4.39 -7.74
N GLU A 52 -8.69 5.55 -8.26
CA GLU A 52 -9.27 5.68 -9.60
C GLU A 52 -8.32 5.16 -10.68
N ILE A 53 -7.02 5.43 -10.54
CA ILE A 53 -5.98 4.96 -11.48
C ILE A 53 -5.91 3.42 -11.47
N ALA A 54 -5.95 2.78 -10.30
CA ALA A 54 -5.95 1.34 -10.23
C ALA A 54 -7.19 0.74 -10.91
N ARG A 55 -8.37 1.35 -10.71
CA ARG A 55 -9.62 0.92 -11.32
C ARG A 55 -9.61 1.11 -12.84
N GLU A 56 -9.12 2.26 -13.32
CA GLU A 56 -8.99 2.55 -14.75
C GLU A 56 -8.08 1.53 -15.48
N TRP A 57 -6.96 1.17 -14.87
CA TRP A 57 -5.93 0.34 -15.51
C TRP A 57 -6.02 -1.15 -15.23
N LEU A 58 -6.60 -1.57 -14.13
CA LEU A 58 -6.70 -2.96 -13.72
C LEU A 58 -8.15 -3.50 -13.76
N GLY A 59 -9.13 -2.60 -13.84
CA GLY A 59 -10.55 -2.91 -13.80
C GLY A 59 -11.12 -3.00 -12.38
N ASP A 60 -12.39 -2.62 -12.25
CA ASP A 60 -13.10 -2.61 -10.97
C ASP A 60 -13.17 -3.99 -10.32
N GLU A 61 -13.52 -5.02 -11.09
CA GLU A 61 -13.65 -6.38 -10.61
C GLU A 61 -12.33 -6.88 -9.98
N PHE A 62 -11.21 -6.68 -10.68
CA PHE A 62 -9.89 -7.06 -10.14
C PHE A 62 -9.56 -6.30 -8.86
N VAL A 63 -9.81 -5.00 -8.82
CA VAL A 63 -9.50 -4.16 -7.64
C VAL A 63 -10.32 -4.62 -6.45
N ASP A 64 -11.62 -4.88 -6.63
CA ASP A 64 -12.51 -5.29 -5.55
C ASP A 64 -12.19 -6.70 -5.03
N ASP A 65 -11.93 -7.65 -5.92
CA ASP A 65 -11.55 -9.02 -5.56
C ASP A 65 -10.20 -9.05 -4.86
N TYR A 66 -9.21 -8.33 -5.37
CA TYR A 66 -7.90 -8.27 -4.76
C TYR A 66 -7.94 -7.62 -3.38
N ALA A 67 -8.66 -6.51 -3.22
CA ALA A 67 -8.84 -5.84 -1.94
C ALA A 67 -9.53 -6.76 -0.92
N THR A 68 -10.57 -7.48 -1.35
CA THR A 68 -11.29 -8.44 -0.50
C THR A 68 -10.38 -9.56 -0.02
N MET A 69 -9.58 -10.14 -0.92
CA MET A 69 -8.62 -11.19 -0.59
C MET A 69 -7.55 -10.70 0.41
N ARG A 70 -7.05 -9.47 0.23
CA ARG A 70 -6.07 -8.89 1.16
C ARG A 70 -6.68 -8.57 2.53
N ARG A 71 -7.93 -8.12 2.61
CA ARG A 71 -8.64 -7.93 3.90
C ARG A 71 -8.76 -9.24 4.67
N TRP A 72 -9.05 -10.34 3.98
CA TRP A 72 -9.07 -11.66 4.61
C TRP A 72 -7.71 -12.04 5.20
N GLU A 73 -6.60 -11.75 4.51
CA GLU A 73 -5.25 -11.98 5.06
C GLU A 73 -4.98 -11.16 6.33
N VAL A 74 -5.44 -9.92 6.37
CA VAL A 74 -5.35 -9.08 7.58
C VAL A 74 -6.08 -9.72 8.75
N GLU A 75 -7.30 -10.22 8.52
CA GLU A 75 -8.07 -10.90 9.57
C GLU A 75 -7.39 -12.20 10.03
N CYS A 76 -6.83 -12.99 9.12
CA CYS A 76 -6.04 -14.16 9.46
C CYS A 76 -4.81 -13.81 10.30
N ALA A 77 -4.09 -12.76 9.92
CA ALA A 77 -2.92 -12.30 10.66
C ALA A 77 -3.27 -11.80 12.07
N ARG A 78 -4.40 -11.09 12.21
CA ARG A 78 -4.90 -10.62 13.52
C ARG A 78 -5.36 -11.76 14.44
N ALA A 79 -5.87 -12.84 13.86
CA ALA A 79 -6.29 -14.01 14.62
C ALA A 79 -5.12 -14.90 15.05
N ALA A 80 -3.96 -14.75 14.43
CA ALA A 80 -2.78 -15.54 14.75
C ALA A 80 -2.10 -15.03 16.02
N VAL A 81 -1.89 -15.92 16.99
CA VAL A 81 -1.07 -15.62 18.18
C VAL A 81 0.40 -15.68 17.78
N THR A 82 1.10 -14.56 17.90
CA THR A 82 2.51 -14.49 17.54
C THR A 82 3.41 -15.10 18.61
N GLU A 83 4.61 -15.56 18.20
CA GLU A 83 5.62 -16.08 19.16
C GLU A 83 5.98 -15.01 20.20
N TRP A 84 6.08 -13.74 19.78
CA TRP A 84 6.33 -12.62 20.68
C TRP A 84 5.24 -12.47 21.76
N GLU A 85 3.96 -12.62 21.40
CA GLU A 85 2.86 -12.58 22.37
C GLU A 85 2.92 -13.76 23.33
N ARG A 86 3.23 -14.94 22.82
CA ARG A 86 3.39 -16.15 23.64
C ARG A 86 4.52 -15.98 24.65
N GLU A 87 5.70 -15.57 24.23
CA GLU A 87 6.84 -15.29 25.11
C GLU A 87 6.54 -14.19 26.12
N ARG A 88 5.87 -13.12 25.68
CA ARG A 88 5.59 -11.96 26.52
C ARG A 88 4.58 -12.24 27.63
N TYR A 89 3.56 -13.05 27.34
CA TYR A 89 2.43 -13.26 28.24
C TYR A 89 2.35 -14.66 28.85
N PHE A 90 3.22 -15.58 28.46
CA PHE A 90 3.19 -16.96 28.96
C PHE A 90 3.30 -17.04 30.49
N ASP A 91 4.16 -16.24 31.09
CA ASP A 91 4.39 -16.19 32.54
C ASP A 91 3.53 -15.13 33.27
N ALA A 92 2.69 -14.38 32.54
CA ALA A 92 1.89 -13.30 33.11
C ALA A 92 0.51 -13.75 33.61
N LEU A 93 0.16 -15.00 33.37
CA LEU A 93 -1.09 -15.66 33.78
C LEU A 93 -0.83 -16.64 34.92
#